data_fda50676997a33bc523949c96d06f237
#
_entry.id   fda50676997a33bc523949c96d06f237
#
_cell.length_a   1.000
_cell.length_b   1.000
_cell.length_c   1.000
_cell.angle_alpha   90.00
_cell.angle_beta   90.00
_cell.angle_gamma   90.00
#
_symmetry.space_group_name_H-M   'P 1'
#
loop_
_entity.id
_entity.type
_entity.pdbx_description
1 polymer ?
#
loop_
_entity_poly.entity_id
_entity_poly.type
_entity_poly.pdbx_seq_one_letter_code
_entity_poly.pdbx_strand_id
1 'polypeptide(L)' 'MRDYSRTELTEAIDEWIVGTSNAHRDREILKSRLIDGMCFEPLAEKYDMSVVQVKRIVYKSQEKLFRHLK' A
#
# COMPACT_ATOMS: atom_id res chain seq x y z
N MET A 1 1.35 0.81 -20.32
CA MET A 1 1.18 1.10 -18.89
C MET A 1 2.25 2.09 -18.46
N ARG A 2 1.86 3.10 -17.71
CA ARG A 2 2.79 4.12 -17.25
C ARG A 2 3.50 3.66 -15.96
N ASP A 3 4.80 3.86 -15.91
CA ASP A 3 5.58 3.60 -14.70
C ASP A 3 5.61 4.86 -13.83
N TYR A 4 5.37 4.68 -12.55
CA TYR A 4 5.40 5.78 -11.60
C TYR A 4 6.71 5.76 -10.82
N SER A 5 7.30 6.92 -10.58
CA SER A 5 8.49 7.05 -9.76
C SER A 5 8.14 6.77 -8.29
N ARG A 6 9.17 6.53 -7.48
CA ARG A 6 8.98 6.32 -6.04
C ARG A 6 8.33 7.53 -5.39
N THR A 7 8.73 8.72 -5.79
CA THR A 7 8.17 9.97 -5.28
C THR A 7 6.69 10.09 -5.63
N GLU A 8 6.34 9.81 -6.89
CA GLU A 8 4.95 9.87 -7.34
C GLU A 8 4.07 8.90 -6.56
N LEU A 9 4.54 7.66 -6.38
CA LEU A 9 3.80 6.66 -5.61
C LEU A 9 3.66 7.05 -4.15
N THR A 10 4.72 7.55 -3.54
CA THR A 10 4.69 7.98 -2.14
C THR A 10 3.68 9.09 -1.93
N GLU A 11 3.71 10.10 -2.79
CA GLU A 11 2.78 11.24 -2.70
C GLU A 11 1.33 10.79 -2.91
N ALA A 12 1.10 9.94 -3.91
CA ALA A 12 -0.24 9.44 -4.20
C ALA A 12 -0.79 8.61 -3.04
N ILE A 13 0.04 7.75 -2.46
CA ILE A 13 -0.36 6.94 -1.32
C ILE A 13 -0.75 7.83 -0.13
N ASP A 14 0.08 8.82 0.18
CA ASP A 14 -0.20 9.73 1.28
C ASP A 14 -1.45 10.58 1.05
N GLU A 15 -1.74 10.92 -0.20
CA GLU A 15 -2.88 11.74 -0.55
C GLU A 15 -4.18 10.94 -0.57
N TRP A 16 -4.17 9.74 -1.14
CA TRP A 16 -5.39 9.00 -1.44
C TRP A 16 -5.75 7.91 -0.44
N ILE A 17 -4.79 7.40 0.32
CA ILE A 17 -5.07 6.40 1.35
C ILE A 17 -5.29 7.11 2.69
N VAL A 18 -6.49 7.64 2.85
CA VAL A 18 -6.87 8.42 4.03
C VAL A 18 -8.31 8.07 4.43
N GLY A 19 -8.72 8.55 5.57
CA GLY A 19 -10.12 8.46 5.97
C GLY A 19 -10.53 7.18 6.69
N THR A 20 -9.57 6.33 7.03
CA THR A 20 -9.84 5.12 7.83
C THR A 20 -9.09 5.20 9.16
N SER A 21 -9.55 4.44 10.15
CA SER A 21 -8.88 4.40 11.45
C SER A 21 -7.48 3.82 11.37
N ASN A 22 -7.18 3.04 10.32
CA ASN A 22 -5.89 2.40 10.11
C ASN A 22 -5.15 2.97 8.90
N ALA A 23 -5.47 4.19 8.49
CA ALA A 23 -4.89 4.79 7.28
C ALA A 23 -3.37 4.84 7.33
N HIS A 24 -2.79 5.19 8.47
CA HIS A 24 -1.33 5.24 8.62
C HIS A 24 -0.69 3.87 8.35
N ARG A 25 -1.23 2.83 8.96
CA ARG A 25 -0.73 1.46 8.77
C ARG A 25 -0.89 1.02 7.32
N ASP A 26 -2.06 1.28 6.75
CA ASP A 26 -2.36 0.89 5.38
C ASP A 26 -1.43 1.58 4.39
N ARG A 27 -1.14 2.87 4.61
CA ARG A 27 -0.19 3.60 3.78
C ARG A 27 1.22 2.98 3.86
N GLU A 28 1.67 2.65 5.06
CA GLU A 28 3.01 2.07 5.25
C GLU A 28 3.13 0.69 4.63
N ILE A 29 2.10 -0.13 4.77
CA ILE A 29 2.07 -1.46 4.15
C ILE A 29 2.12 -1.33 2.62
N LEU A 30 1.32 -0.43 2.06
CA LEU A 30 1.27 -0.23 0.62
C LEU A 30 2.59 0.31 0.08
N LYS A 31 3.21 1.24 0.78
CA LYS A 31 4.54 1.76 0.40
C LYS A 31 5.58 0.65 0.39
N SER A 32 5.61 -0.17 1.42
CA SER A 32 6.56 -1.29 1.51
C SER A 32 6.34 -2.27 0.36
N ARG A 33 5.11 -2.52 -0.02
CA ARG A 33 4.81 -3.45 -1.10
C ARG A 33 5.13 -2.87 -2.49
N LEU A 34 4.71 -1.64 -2.77
CA LEU A 34 4.82 -1.05 -4.10
C LEU A 34 6.16 -0.36 -4.35
N ILE A 35 6.73 0.24 -3.34
CA ILE A 35 7.97 1.02 -3.49
C ILE A 35 9.19 0.16 -3.18
N ASP A 36 9.16 -0.53 -2.05
CA ASP A 36 10.30 -1.34 -1.60
C ASP A 36 10.28 -2.76 -2.18
N GLY A 37 9.16 -3.17 -2.76
CA GLY A 37 9.03 -4.48 -3.38
C GLY A 37 9.02 -5.65 -2.40
N MET A 38 8.62 -5.42 -1.15
CA MET A 38 8.58 -6.48 -0.14
C MET A 38 7.52 -7.52 -0.47
N CYS A 39 7.86 -8.79 -0.21
CA CYS A 39 6.90 -9.88 -0.32
C CYS A 39 5.89 -9.82 0.82
N PHE A 40 4.77 -10.52 0.65
CA PHE A 40 3.70 -10.48 1.65
C PHE A 40 4.10 -11.12 2.98
N GLU A 41 4.92 -12.16 2.95
CA GLU A 41 5.35 -12.84 4.17
C GLU A 41 6.16 -11.94 5.11
N PRO A 42 7.24 -11.27 4.64
CA PRO A 42 7.97 -10.34 5.52
C PRO A 42 7.12 -9.15 5.95
N LEU A 43 6.19 -8.71 5.10
CA LEU A 43 5.27 -7.64 5.48
C LEU A 43 4.36 -8.08 6.62
N ALA A 44 3.83 -9.29 6.55
CA ALA A 44 2.97 -9.83 7.60
C ALA A 44 3.71 -9.91 8.93
N GLU A 45 4.94 -10.36 8.91
CA GLU A 45 5.78 -10.40 10.11
C GLU A 45 6.05 -9.01 10.67
N LYS A 46 6.39 -8.07 9.81
CA LYS A 46 6.71 -6.71 10.21
C LYS A 46 5.56 -6.02 10.94
N TYR A 47 4.34 -6.28 10.50
CA TYR A 47 3.15 -5.64 11.07
C TYR A 47 2.34 -6.56 11.98
N ASP A 48 2.88 -7.73 12.31
CA ASP A 48 2.24 -8.72 13.19
C ASP A 48 0.84 -9.08 12.70
N MET A 49 0.76 -9.42 11.42
CA MET A 49 -0.49 -9.76 10.74
C MET A 49 -0.34 -11.06 9.97
N SER A 50 -1.47 -11.67 9.61
CA SER A 50 -1.43 -12.81 8.71
C SER A 50 -1.19 -12.36 7.27
N VAL A 51 -0.65 -13.26 6.45
CA VAL A 51 -0.45 -12.98 5.01
C VAL A 51 -1.78 -12.63 4.33
N VAL A 52 -2.86 -13.31 4.71
CA VAL A 52 -4.19 -13.05 4.14
C VAL A 52 -4.65 -11.63 4.45
N GLN A 53 -4.43 -11.17 5.69
CA GLN A 53 -4.79 -9.80 6.08
C GLN A 53 -3.98 -8.76 5.29
N VAL A 54 -2.68 -8.98 5.16
CA VAL A 54 -1.82 -8.07 4.40
C VAL A 54 -2.25 -8.01 2.94
N LYS A 55 -2.53 -9.16 2.33
CA LYS A 55 -3.02 -9.21 0.95
C LYS A 55 -4.30 -8.41 0.76
N ARG A 56 -5.25 -8.55 1.68
CA ARG A 56 -6.52 -7.80 1.63
C ARG A 56 -6.26 -6.30 1.68
N ILE A 57 -5.41 -5.86 2.60
CA ILE A 57 -5.08 -4.45 2.75
C ILE A 57 -4.42 -3.92 1.47
N VAL A 58 -3.44 -4.64 0.95
CA VAL A 58 -2.71 -4.23 -0.25
C VAL A 58 -3.65 -4.15 -1.46
N TYR A 59 -4.44 -5.18 -1.71
CA TYR A 59 -5.32 -5.20 -2.87
C TYR A 59 -6.39 -4.13 -2.80
N LYS A 60 -7.01 -3.94 -1.64
CA LYS A 60 -8.02 -2.93 -1.45
C LYS A 60 -7.44 -1.51 -1.59
N SER A 61 -6.31 -1.28 -0.96
CA SER A 61 -5.64 0.02 -1.02
C SER A 61 -5.10 0.31 -2.42
N GLN A 62 -4.54 -0.69 -3.08
CA GLN A 62 -4.01 -0.57 -4.42
C GLN A 62 -5.12 -0.25 -5.43
N GLU A 63 -6.26 -0.90 -5.30
CA GLU A 63 -7.42 -0.62 -6.15
C GLU A 63 -7.86 0.83 -6.00
N LYS A 64 -7.97 1.30 -4.77
CA LYS A 64 -8.35 2.69 -4.48
C LYS A 64 -7.34 3.67 -5.05
N LEU A 65 -6.05 3.37 -4.87
CA LEU A 65 -4.96 4.22 -5.36
C LEU A 65 -4.99 4.34 -6.89
N PHE A 66 -5.02 3.20 -7.58
CA PHE A 66 -4.95 3.21 -9.04
C PHE A 66 -6.21 3.79 -9.70
N ARG A 67 -7.32 3.78 -9.00
CA ARG A 67 -8.53 4.45 -9.47
C ARG A 67 -8.31 5.95 -9.60
N HIS A 68 -7.47 6.52 -8.75
CA HIS A 68 -7.16 7.95 -8.76
C HIS A 68 -5.98 8.32 -9.66
N LEU A 69 -5.14 7.34 -9.99
CA LEU A 69 -3.95 7.57 -10.82
C LEU A 69 -4.23 7.50 -12.32
N LYS A 70 -5.40 7.14 -12.73
CA LYS A 70 -5.75 7.06 -14.15
C LYS A 70 -5.79 8.43 -14.82
#